data_f6793f3c2aaf900c102448e425f1c4c8
#
_entry.id   f6793f3c2aaf900c102448e425f1c4c8
#
_cell.length_a   1.000
_cell.length_b   1.000
_cell.length_c   1.000
_cell.angle_alpha   90.00
_cell.angle_beta   90.00
_cell.angle_gamma   90.00
#
_symmetry.space_group_name_H-M   'P 1'
#
loop_
_entity.id
_entity.type
_entity.pdbx_description
1 polymer ?
#
loop_
_entity_poly.entity_id
_entity_poly.type
_entity_poly.pdbx_seq_one_letter_code
_entity_poly.pdbx_strand_id
1 'polypeptide(L)'
;MEFLDFELPIKDIIDQIDKCKSIEDKANVDTTKTFNLLQKKLHETKKSIYSNLTPWQRVQLSRHPNRPYTLDYIKNISGDSFLELHGDRNVSDDKAMIGGFGKIDNQTFMIIGTQKGYNTKTRQF
;
A
#
# COMPACT_ATOMS: atom_id res chain seq x y z
N MET A 1 1.34 11.06 0.91
CA MET A 1 2.04 9.79 1.25
C MET A 1 2.89 10.07 2.47
N GLU A 2 2.82 9.24 3.50
CA GLU A 2 3.72 9.34 4.65
C GLU A 2 4.99 8.54 4.35
N PHE A 3 6.14 9.07 4.75
CA PHE A 3 7.44 8.42 4.60
C PHE A 3 8.07 8.24 5.98
N LEU A 4 8.71 7.10 6.20
CA LEU A 4 9.51 6.86 7.39
C LEU A 4 10.87 7.57 7.26
N ASP A 5 11.54 7.82 8.39
CA ASP A 5 12.79 8.58 8.40
C ASP A 5 13.86 8.02 7.43
N PHE A 6 13.96 6.69 7.34
CA PHE A 6 14.91 6.05 6.43
C PHE A 6 14.46 6.08 4.95
N GLU A 7 13.24 6.49 4.67
CA GLU A 7 12.68 6.66 3.32
C GLU A 7 12.80 8.10 2.79
N LEU A 8 13.27 9.04 3.60
CA LEU A 8 13.43 10.44 3.18
C LEU A 8 14.23 10.62 1.88
N PRO A 9 15.33 9.87 1.63
CA PRO A 9 16.02 9.96 0.34
C PRO A 9 15.16 9.54 -0.87
N ILE A 10 14.20 8.64 -0.66
CA ILE A 10 13.23 8.25 -1.70
C ILE A 10 12.26 9.40 -1.96
N LYS A 11 11.76 10.04 -0.89
CA LYS A 11 10.88 11.19 -0.96
C LYS A 11 11.51 12.33 -1.76
N ASP A 12 12.77 12.67 -1.45
CA ASP A 12 13.49 13.75 -2.12
C ASP A 12 13.57 13.54 -3.65
N ILE A 13 13.78 12.29 -4.08
CA ILE A 13 13.83 11.96 -5.51
C ILE A 13 12.43 12.03 -6.14
N ILE A 14 11.39 11.59 -5.43
CA ILE A 14 10.00 11.70 -5.90
C ILE A 14 9.62 13.16 -6.07
N ASP A 15 9.93 14.02 -5.10
CA ASP A 15 9.67 15.46 -5.17
C ASP A 15 10.41 16.12 -6.36
N GLN A 16 11.63 15.66 -6.71
CA GLN A 16 12.35 16.11 -7.89
C GLN A 16 11.67 15.65 -9.19
N ILE A 17 11.17 14.41 -9.24
CA ILE A 17 10.42 13.87 -10.39
C ILE A 17 9.14 14.68 -10.60
N ASP A 18 8.40 14.99 -9.54
CA ASP A 18 7.16 15.76 -9.64
C ASP A 18 7.42 17.22 -10.09
N LYS A 19 8.52 17.82 -9.63
CA LYS A 19 8.98 19.11 -10.13
C LYS A 19 9.33 19.07 -11.62
N CYS A 20 10.04 18.05 -12.09
CA CYS A 20 10.36 17.87 -13.52
C CYS A 20 9.09 17.80 -14.37
N LYS A 21 8.08 17.00 -13.96
CA LYS A 21 6.79 16.94 -14.65
C LYS A 21 6.08 18.28 -14.69
N SER A 22 6.06 19.00 -13.57
CA SER A 22 5.40 20.31 -13.51
C SER A 22 6.09 21.38 -14.38
N ILE A 23 7.38 21.26 -14.65
CA ILE A 23 8.14 22.12 -15.56
C ILE A 23 7.82 21.75 -17.01
N GLU A 24 7.77 20.44 -17.33
CA GLU A 24 7.39 19.95 -18.66
C GLU A 24 6.00 20.46 -19.06
N ASP A 25 5.01 20.33 -18.15
CA ASP A 25 3.64 20.78 -18.39
C ASP A 25 3.53 22.32 -18.58
N LYS A 26 4.35 23.12 -17.87
CA LYS A 26 4.25 24.58 -17.88
C LYS A 26 5.12 25.27 -18.94
N ALA A 27 6.29 24.72 -19.21
CA ALA A 27 7.29 25.36 -20.05
C ALA A 27 7.50 24.67 -21.41
N ASN A 28 6.82 23.55 -21.65
CA ASN A 28 6.94 22.75 -22.89
C ASN A 28 8.41 22.38 -23.23
N VAL A 29 9.22 22.16 -22.17
CA VAL A 29 10.64 21.79 -22.28
C VAL A 29 10.77 20.28 -22.18
N ASP A 30 11.52 19.65 -23.09
CA ASP A 30 11.80 18.21 -23.06
C ASP A 30 12.67 17.84 -21.84
N THR A 31 12.05 17.28 -20.82
CA THR A 31 12.69 16.81 -19.58
C THR A 31 12.92 15.30 -19.55
N THR A 32 12.63 14.60 -20.65
CA THR A 32 12.61 13.13 -20.75
C THR A 32 13.93 12.48 -20.27
N LYS A 33 15.08 13.04 -20.62
CA LYS A 33 16.40 12.51 -20.20
C LYS A 33 16.58 12.61 -18.68
N THR A 34 16.25 13.76 -18.10
CA THR A 34 16.34 13.99 -16.65
C THR A 34 15.36 13.13 -15.89
N PHE A 35 14.14 13.00 -16.40
CA PHE A 35 13.12 12.12 -15.84
C PHE A 35 13.56 10.65 -15.79
N ASN A 36 14.10 10.12 -16.89
CA ASN A 36 14.60 8.73 -16.96
C ASN A 36 15.78 8.51 -15.99
N LEU A 37 16.68 9.47 -15.87
CA LEU A 37 17.80 9.42 -14.93
C LEU A 37 17.31 9.41 -13.47
N LEU A 38 16.34 10.25 -13.13
CA LEU A 38 15.74 10.29 -11.80
C LEU A 38 14.98 8.99 -11.48
N GLN A 39 14.26 8.42 -12.44
CA GLN A 39 13.59 7.12 -12.26
C GLN A 39 14.58 5.99 -11.98
N LYS A 40 15.69 5.95 -12.74
CA LYS A 40 16.75 4.97 -12.49
C LYS A 40 17.34 5.15 -11.08
N LYS A 41 17.67 6.37 -10.71
CA LYS A 41 18.17 6.70 -9.37
C LYS A 41 17.18 6.31 -8.28
N LEU A 42 15.89 6.56 -8.49
CA LEU A 42 14.83 6.15 -7.57
C LEU A 42 14.80 4.64 -7.36
N HIS A 43 14.89 3.88 -8.44
CA HIS A 43 14.91 2.41 -8.38
C HIS A 43 16.14 1.88 -7.61
N GLU A 44 17.33 2.41 -7.91
CA GLU A 44 18.58 2.05 -7.24
C GLU A 44 18.54 2.40 -5.75
N THR A 45 18.06 3.61 -5.41
CA THR A 45 17.92 4.06 -4.02
C THR A 45 16.94 3.19 -3.24
N LYS A 46 15.77 2.89 -3.82
CA LYS A 46 14.82 1.94 -3.22
C LYS A 46 15.45 0.59 -2.96
N LYS A 47 16.10 0.00 -3.97
CA LYS A 47 16.77 -1.29 -3.85
C LYS A 47 17.83 -1.28 -2.74
N SER A 48 18.65 -0.23 -2.68
CA SER A 48 19.69 -0.09 -1.64
C SER A 48 19.10 -0.01 -0.24
N ILE A 49 18.10 0.86 -0.03
CA ILE A 49 17.47 1.06 1.29
C ILE A 49 16.78 -0.22 1.76
N TYR A 50 15.90 -0.81 0.93
CA TYR A 50 15.10 -1.97 1.33
C TYR A 50 15.89 -3.27 1.44
N SER A 51 17.05 -3.37 0.78
CA SER A 51 17.96 -4.53 0.94
C SER A 51 18.74 -4.48 2.27
N ASN A 52 18.93 -3.31 2.85
CA ASN A 52 19.79 -3.10 4.01
C ASN A 52 19.04 -2.61 5.25
N LEU A 53 17.75 -2.93 5.37
CA LEU A 53 16.93 -2.53 6.52
C LEU A 53 17.43 -3.17 7.82
N THR A 54 17.59 -2.36 8.87
CA THR A 54 17.80 -2.84 10.23
C THR A 54 16.57 -3.58 10.75
N PRO A 55 16.68 -4.44 11.79
CA PRO A 55 15.52 -5.10 12.39
C PRO A 55 14.43 -4.11 12.85
N TRP A 56 14.83 -2.97 13.40
CA TRP A 56 13.89 -1.93 13.81
C TRP A 56 13.15 -1.28 12.63
N GLN A 57 13.86 -0.95 11.55
CA GLN A 57 13.26 -0.41 10.34
C GLN A 57 12.25 -1.39 9.71
N ARG A 58 12.52 -2.70 9.77
CA ARG A 58 11.55 -3.72 9.33
C ARG A 58 10.27 -3.70 10.18
N VAL A 59 10.39 -3.52 11.50
CA VAL A 59 9.24 -3.35 12.39
C VAL A 59 8.46 -2.07 12.04
N GLN A 60 9.14 -0.96 11.83
CA GLN A 60 8.51 0.30 11.41
C GLN A 60 7.77 0.14 10.08
N LEU A 61 8.42 -0.49 9.09
CA LEU A 61 7.81 -0.75 7.78
C LEU A 61 6.58 -1.67 7.87
N SER A 62 6.62 -2.69 8.75
CA SER A 62 5.47 -3.59 8.98
C SER A 62 4.26 -2.88 9.57
N ARG A 63 4.48 -1.74 10.24
CA ARG A 63 3.47 -0.90 10.88
C ARG A 63 3.20 0.41 10.14
N HIS A 64 3.65 0.50 8.89
CA HIS A 64 3.50 1.71 8.09
C HIS A 64 2.01 2.11 7.99
N PRO A 65 1.65 3.40 8.20
CA PRO A 65 0.25 3.87 8.17
C PRO A 65 -0.49 3.58 6.85
N ASN A 66 0.23 3.66 5.73
CA ASN A 66 -0.32 3.41 4.40
C ASN A 66 -0.27 1.92 3.99
N ARG A 67 0.01 1.00 4.93
CA ARG A 67 0.03 -0.42 4.60
C ARG A 67 -1.38 -0.91 4.30
N PRO A 68 -1.59 -1.64 3.19
CA PRO A 68 -2.89 -2.22 2.88
C PRO A 68 -3.36 -3.18 3.98
N TYR A 69 -4.66 -3.17 4.23
CA TYR A 69 -5.33 -4.09 5.15
C TYR A 69 -6.00 -5.23 4.39
N THR A 70 -6.58 -6.17 5.10
CA THR A 70 -7.20 -7.37 4.52
C THR A 70 -8.22 -7.05 3.44
N LEU A 71 -9.12 -6.09 3.69
CA LEU A 71 -10.12 -5.66 2.69
C LEU A 71 -9.51 -5.09 1.43
N ASP A 72 -8.38 -4.35 1.53
CA ASP A 72 -7.69 -3.82 0.36
C ASP A 72 -7.12 -4.95 -0.50
N TYR A 73 -6.55 -5.99 0.13
CA TYR A 73 -6.07 -7.17 -0.60
C TYR A 73 -7.21 -7.93 -1.25
N ILE A 74 -8.29 -8.21 -0.52
CA ILE A 74 -9.47 -8.91 -1.04
C ILE A 74 -10.01 -8.17 -2.27
N LYS A 75 -10.21 -6.86 -2.15
CA LYS A 75 -10.72 -6.02 -3.24
C LYS A 75 -9.82 -6.02 -4.48
N ASN A 76 -8.50 -5.98 -4.27
CA ASN A 76 -7.55 -6.01 -5.39
C ASN A 76 -7.42 -7.38 -6.05
N ILE A 77 -7.63 -8.48 -5.31
CA ILE A 77 -7.47 -9.85 -5.82
C ILE A 77 -8.77 -10.36 -6.46
N SER A 78 -9.91 -10.16 -5.80
CA SER A 78 -11.21 -10.69 -6.23
C SER A 78 -12.13 -9.66 -6.89
N GLY A 79 -11.76 -8.37 -6.87
CA GLY A 79 -12.57 -7.28 -7.43
C GLY A 79 -13.97 -7.24 -6.82
N ASP A 80 -14.97 -7.03 -7.67
CA ASP A 80 -16.39 -6.97 -7.27
C ASP A 80 -17.02 -8.35 -7.03
N SER A 81 -16.26 -9.44 -7.18
CA SER A 81 -16.77 -10.81 -6.97
C SER A 81 -16.80 -11.25 -5.50
N PHE A 82 -16.26 -10.43 -4.58
CA PHE A 82 -16.23 -10.78 -3.17
C PHE A 82 -17.61 -10.66 -2.53
N LEU A 83 -18.10 -11.76 -1.98
CA LEU A 83 -19.33 -11.85 -1.18
C LEU A 83 -18.96 -12.13 0.26
N GLU A 84 -19.09 -11.12 1.13
CA GLU A 84 -18.78 -11.23 2.55
C GLU A 84 -19.86 -12.06 3.27
N LEU A 85 -19.42 -12.94 4.17
CA LEU A 85 -20.26 -13.76 5.03
C LEU A 85 -20.10 -13.30 6.47
N HIS A 86 -21.22 -13.15 7.16
CA HIS A 86 -21.29 -12.57 8.50
C HIS A 86 -21.67 -13.59 9.60
N GLY A 87 -21.51 -14.86 9.39
CA GLY A 87 -21.87 -15.90 10.37
C GLY A 87 -23.35 -15.85 10.78
N ASP A 88 -23.66 -16.38 11.98
CA ASP A 88 -25.03 -16.43 12.51
C ASP A 88 -25.49 -15.14 13.17
N ARG A 89 -24.57 -14.22 13.47
CA ARG A 89 -24.83 -12.93 14.15
C ARG A 89 -25.61 -13.07 15.46
N ASN A 90 -25.43 -14.17 16.16
CA ASN A 90 -26.21 -14.47 17.37
C ASN A 90 -26.06 -13.37 18.45
N VAL A 91 -24.86 -12.84 18.65
CA VAL A 91 -24.58 -11.74 19.59
C VAL A 91 -24.28 -10.46 18.85
N SER A 92 -23.25 -10.47 18.03
CA SER A 92 -22.84 -9.33 17.18
C SER A 92 -21.91 -9.82 16.07
N ASP A 93 -21.74 -9.00 15.05
CA ASP A 93 -20.80 -9.27 13.97
C ASP A 93 -19.37 -8.91 14.41
N ASP A 94 -18.41 -9.80 14.18
CA ASP A 94 -16.99 -9.51 14.45
C ASP A 94 -16.38 -8.76 13.27
N LYS A 95 -16.27 -7.46 13.40
CA LYS A 95 -15.66 -6.58 12.38
C LYS A 95 -14.16 -6.78 12.20
N ALA A 96 -13.51 -7.49 13.11
CA ALA A 96 -12.08 -7.79 13.04
C ALA A 96 -11.78 -9.07 12.24
N MET A 97 -12.79 -9.88 11.95
CA MET A 97 -12.68 -11.09 11.12
C MET A 97 -13.49 -10.89 9.83
N ILE A 98 -12.79 -10.88 8.72
CA ILE A 98 -13.41 -10.80 7.39
C ILE A 98 -13.37 -12.18 6.77
N GLY A 99 -14.52 -12.68 6.35
CA GLY A 99 -14.65 -13.97 5.67
C GLY A 99 -15.66 -13.88 4.53
N GLY A 100 -15.40 -14.56 3.43
CA GLY A 100 -16.32 -14.53 2.29
C GLY A 100 -15.82 -15.32 1.09
N PHE A 101 -16.66 -15.39 0.07
CA PHE A 101 -16.31 -16.02 -1.20
C PHE A 101 -15.86 -14.97 -2.21
N GLY A 102 -14.75 -15.21 -2.89
CA GLY A 102 -14.26 -14.38 -4.00
C GLY A 102 -13.76 -15.24 -5.15
N LYS A 103 -13.79 -14.70 -6.36
CA LYS A 103 -13.27 -15.39 -7.55
C LYS A 103 -11.86 -14.91 -7.85
N ILE A 104 -10.96 -15.86 -8.09
CA ILE A 104 -9.60 -15.64 -8.58
C ILE A 104 -9.44 -16.55 -9.80
N ASP A 105 -9.12 -16.00 -10.96
CA ASP A 105 -8.99 -16.75 -12.22
C ASP A 105 -10.19 -17.67 -12.51
N ASN A 106 -11.41 -17.16 -12.33
CA ASN A 106 -12.68 -17.89 -12.46
C ASN A 106 -12.92 -19.05 -11.48
N GLN A 107 -12.05 -19.26 -10.50
CA GLN A 107 -12.25 -20.22 -9.43
C GLN A 107 -12.76 -19.51 -8.19
N THR A 108 -13.70 -20.14 -7.49
CA THR A 108 -14.24 -19.59 -6.24
C THR A 108 -13.40 -20.06 -5.04
N PHE A 109 -12.96 -19.11 -4.24
CA PHE A 109 -12.20 -19.37 -3.01
C PHE A 109 -12.93 -18.81 -1.80
N MET A 110 -12.83 -19.50 -0.67
CA MET A 110 -13.12 -18.93 0.63
C MET A 110 -11.92 -18.12 1.07
N ILE A 111 -12.09 -16.81 1.27
CA ILE A 111 -11.04 -15.89 1.71
C ILE A 111 -11.35 -15.49 3.14
N ILE A 112 -10.40 -15.71 4.06
CA ILE A 112 -10.54 -15.35 5.46
C ILE A 112 -9.31 -14.56 5.90
N GLY A 113 -9.53 -13.47 6.64
CA GLY A 113 -8.43 -12.69 7.16
C GLY A 113 -8.83 -11.78 8.31
N THR A 114 -7.84 -11.36 9.09
CA THR A 114 -8.06 -10.40 10.17
C THR A 114 -7.97 -8.97 9.65
N GLN A 115 -8.96 -8.17 9.98
CA GLN A 115 -9.03 -6.75 9.66
C GLN A 115 -8.71 -5.92 10.90
N LYS A 116 -7.52 -5.34 10.95
CA LYS A 116 -7.15 -4.45 12.05
C LYS A 116 -7.66 -3.03 11.78
N GLY A 117 -8.23 -2.38 12.81
CA GLY A 117 -8.67 -0.98 12.67
C GLY A 117 -7.52 0.00 12.41
N TYR A 118 -7.76 1.03 11.60
CA TYR A 118 -6.78 2.05 11.21
C TYR A 118 -6.39 3.00 12.34
N ASN A 119 -7.31 3.24 13.30
CA ASN A 119 -7.10 4.15 14.42
C ASN A 119 -7.65 3.55 15.71
N THR A 120 -7.46 4.24 16.84
CA THR A 120 -7.89 3.77 18.15
C THR A 120 -9.39 3.52 18.19
N LYS A 121 -10.19 4.40 17.58
CA LYS A 121 -11.64 4.29 17.56
C LYS A 121 -12.12 3.04 16.80
N THR A 122 -11.51 2.75 15.62
CA THR A 122 -11.88 1.59 14.81
C THR A 122 -11.26 0.27 15.31
N ARG A 123 -10.34 0.33 16.30
CA ARG A 123 -9.78 -0.86 16.97
C ARG A 123 -10.56 -1.31 18.18
N GLN A 124 -11.53 -0.52 18.62
CA GLN A 124 -12.38 -0.79 19.79
C GLN A 124 -13.72 -1.47 19.43
N PHE A 125 -13.96 -1.66 18.14
CA PHE A 125 -15.19 -2.26 17.61
C PHE A 125 -14.91 -3.57 16.91
#